data_32ae03dc6294a47e7fbaa5831dd0777f
#
_entry.id   32ae03dc6294a47e7fbaa5831dd0777f
#
_cell.length_a   1.000
_cell.length_b   1.000
_cell.length_c   1.000
_cell.angle_alpha   90.00
_cell.angle_beta   90.00
_cell.angle_gamma   90.00
#
_symmetry.space_group_name_H-M   'P 1'
#
loop_
_entity.id
_entity.type
_entity.pdbx_description
1 polymer ?
#
loop_
_entity_poly.entity_id
_entity_poly.type
_entity_poly.pdbx_seq_one_letter_code
_entity_poly.pdbx_strand_id
1 'polypeptide(L)'
;MRKIYLSIFTSLLLMLGLVNVAQADEYLRIGMEAAYAPFNWTQDDDSNGAVKIDGTNQYANGYDVQIAKKIAKDLGKEPLVVKTKWEGLVPALTSGKIDMIIAGMSPTAERRQEIDFSDSYYRSEPVMVVSSDGDYANAKSLKDFKDAKITAQQWVYLYNLIDQIPD
;
A
#
# COMPACT_ATOMS: atom_id res chain seq x y z
N MET A 1 -32.25 25.91 -50.04
CA MET A 1 -31.78 24.56 -49.82
C MET A 1 -30.31 24.48 -49.31
N ARG A 2 -29.41 25.29 -49.84
CA ARG A 2 -27.99 25.27 -49.47
C ARG A 2 -27.69 25.62 -47.98
N LYS A 3 -28.52 26.46 -47.33
CA LYS A 3 -28.34 26.90 -45.92
C LYS A 3 -28.77 25.81 -44.91
N ILE A 4 -29.68 24.90 -45.28
CA ILE A 4 -30.16 23.82 -44.39
C ILE A 4 -29.13 22.70 -44.24
N TYR A 5 -28.40 22.36 -45.34
CA TYR A 5 -27.35 21.35 -45.30
C TYR A 5 -26.13 21.79 -44.46
N LEU A 6 -25.82 23.11 -44.45
CA LEU A 6 -24.70 23.65 -43.67
C LEU A 6 -25.01 23.59 -42.17
N SER A 7 -26.26 23.79 -41.73
CA SER A 7 -26.71 23.72 -40.34
C SER A 7 -26.70 22.29 -39.82
N ILE A 8 -27.09 21.32 -40.64
CA ILE A 8 -27.10 19.89 -40.24
C ILE A 8 -25.65 19.37 -40.12
N PHE A 9 -24.74 19.81 -40.99
CA PHE A 9 -23.35 19.39 -40.94
C PHE A 9 -22.62 19.94 -39.71
N THR A 10 -22.92 21.19 -39.29
CA THR A 10 -22.35 21.81 -38.08
C THR A 10 -22.89 21.14 -36.81
N SER A 11 -24.16 20.73 -36.77
CA SER A 11 -24.77 20.01 -35.63
C SER A 11 -24.21 18.59 -35.46
N LEU A 12 -23.88 17.92 -36.57
CA LEU A 12 -23.31 16.57 -36.54
C LEU A 12 -21.84 16.59 -36.08
N LEU A 13 -21.08 17.65 -36.43
CA LEU A 13 -19.69 17.85 -35.96
C LEU A 13 -19.61 18.17 -34.46
N LEU A 14 -20.60 18.84 -33.89
CA LEU A 14 -20.68 19.15 -32.47
C LEU A 14 -21.07 17.91 -31.61
N MET A 15 -21.75 16.93 -32.16
CA MET A 15 -22.08 15.68 -31.46
C MET A 15 -20.91 14.68 -31.40
N LEU A 16 -19.93 14.79 -32.29
CA LEU A 16 -18.74 13.94 -32.29
C LEU A 16 -17.67 14.35 -31.27
N GLY A 17 -17.82 15.52 -30.65
CA GLY A 17 -16.86 16.08 -29.69
C GLY A 17 -17.06 15.72 -28.21
N LEU A 18 -18.09 14.92 -27.84
CA LEU A 18 -18.46 14.68 -26.45
C LEU A 18 -18.37 13.19 -26.01
N VAL A 19 -17.71 12.35 -26.77
CA VAL A 19 -17.29 11.06 -26.24
C VAL A 19 -15.98 11.27 -25.48
N ASN A 20 -16.05 11.91 -24.32
CA ASN A 20 -15.09 11.62 -23.27
C ASN A 20 -15.31 10.16 -22.87
N VAL A 21 -14.66 9.24 -23.58
CA VAL A 21 -14.41 7.92 -23.04
C VAL A 21 -13.56 8.20 -21.82
N ALA A 22 -14.20 8.13 -20.64
CA ALA A 22 -13.44 8.02 -19.39
C ALA A 22 -12.57 6.78 -19.60
N GLN A 23 -11.30 7.01 -19.95
CA GLN A 23 -10.31 5.96 -20.06
C GLN A 23 -10.21 5.40 -18.65
N ALA A 24 -10.79 4.22 -18.45
CA ALA A 24 -10.69 3.53 -17.17
C ALA A 24 -9.20 3.50 -16.85
N ASP A 25 -8.83 3.95 -15.66
CA ASP A 25 -7.44 3.98 -15.19
C ASP A 25 -6.85 2.59 -15.42
N GLU A 26 -5.91 2.46 -16.34
CA GLU A 26 -5.32 1.17 -16.73
C GLU A 26 -4.61 0.52 -15.54
N TYR A 27 -4.15 1.34 -14.61
CA TYR A 27 -3.37 0.90 -13.45
C TYR A 27 -4.21 0.84 -12.18
N LEU A 28 -3.89 -0.15 -11.34
CA LEU A 28 -4.23 -0.16 -9.93
C LEU A 28 -2.99 0.33 -9.17
N ARG A 29 -3.08 1.52 -8.56
CA ARG A 29 -1.97 2.15 -7.83
C ARG A 29 -1.95 1.64 -6.39
N ILE A 30 -0.89 0.90 -6.04
CA ILE A 30 -0.77 0.25 -4.74
C ILE A 30 0.30 0.96 -3.91
N GLY A 31 -0.08 1.48 -2.74
CA GLY A 31 0.83 2.09 -1.78
C GLY A 31 1.51 1.06 -0.89
N MET A 32 2.84 1.14 -0.80
CA MET A 32 3.67 0.40 0.13
C MET A 32 5.03 1.09 0.33
N GLU A 33 5.75 0.74 1.40
CA GLU A 33 7.12 1.27 1.60
C GLU A 33 8.14 0.62 0.68
N ALA A 34 7.90 -0.63 0.24
CA ALA A 34 8.82 -1.47 -0.50
C ALA A 34 10.20 -1.60 0.19
N ALA A 35 10.18 -1.76 1.52
CA ALA A 35 11.34 -1.87 2.41
C ALA A 35 11.12 -2.88 3.56
N TYR A 36 10.13 -3.76 3.45
CA TYR A 36 9.71 -4.71 4.50
C TYR A 36 9.71 -6.15 3.97
N ALA A 37 10.89 -6.73 3.79
CA ALA A 37 11.02 -8.14 3.39
C ALA A 37 10.56 -9.10 4.52
N PRO A 38 9.92 -10.22 4.19
CA PRO A 38 9.60 -10.77 2.87
C PRO A 38 8.25 -10.31 2.30
N PHE A 39 7.60 -9.33 2.93
CA PHE A 39 6.29 -8.85 2.51
C PHE A 39 6.38 -7.93 1.29
N ASN A 40 7.25 -6.93 1.34
CA ASN A 40 7.51 -6.05 0.21
C ASN A 40 8.94 -5.48 0.29
N TRP A 41 9.66 -5.48 -0.83
CA TRP A 41 11.00 -4.92 -0.94
C TRP A 41 11.25 -4.36 -2.33
N THR A 42 12.26 -3.49 -2.46
CA THR A 42 12.73 -2.93 -3.73
C THR A 42 13.81 -3.81 -4.34
N GLN A 43 13.77 -4.04 -5.66
CA GLN A 43 14.81 -4.68 -6.46
C GLN A 43 15.01 -3.93 -7.78
N ASP A 44 16.13 -4.23 -8.49
CA ASP A 44 16.54 -3.45 -9.66
C ASP A 44 16.03 -4.03 -10.99
N ASP A 45 15.44 -5.23 -10.97
CA ASP A 45 14.92 -5.90 -12.16
C ASP A 45 13.48 -6.42 -11.95
N ASP A 46 12.84 -6.87 -13.01
CA ASP A 46 11.49 -7.43 -13.04
C ASP A 46 11.42 -8.92 -12.73
N SER A 47 12.52 -9.53 -12.31
CA SER A 47 12.59 -10.97 -12.03
C SER A 47 11.57 -11.40 -10.97
N ASN A 48 11.21 -12.70 -11.00
CA ASN A 48 10.26 -13.31 -10.07
C ASN A 48 8.88 -12.62 -10.02
N GLY A 49 8.50 -11.95 -11.11
CA GLY A 49 7.22 -11.29 -11.24
C GLY A 49 7.08 -10.02 -10.38
N ALA A 50 8.18 -9.32 -10.18
CA ALA A 50 8.17 -8.00 -9.54
C ALA A 50 7.33 -7.00 -10.35
N VAL A 51 6.82 -5.98 -9.67
CA VAL A 51 5.95 -4.93 -10.22
C VAL A 51 6.71 -3.61 -10.23
N LYS A 52 6.58 -2.87 -11.31
CA LYS A 52 7.25 -1.56 -11.47
C LYS A 52 6.85 -0.59 -10.35
N ILE A 53 7.85 0.14 -9.85
CA ILE A 53 7.63 1.25 -8.92
C ILE A 53 7.50 2.54 -9.74
N ASP A 54 6.40 3.24 -9.54
CA ASP A 54 6.08 4.49 -10.24
C ASP A 54 7.20 5.52 -10.12
N GLY A 55 7.48 6.22 -11.22
CA GLY A 55 8.49 7.27 -11.29
C GLY A 55 9.94 6.79 -11.14
N THR A 56 10.21 5.47 -11.16
CA THR A 56 11.56 4.90 -10.99
C THR A 56 11.90 3.87 -12.07
N ASN A 57 13.16 3.41 -12.08
CA ASN A 57 13.60 2.24 -12.85
C ASN A 57 13.65 0.95 -12.00
N GLN A 58 13.10 0.99 -10.79
CA GLN A 58 13.10 -0.11 -9.85
C GLN A 58 11.74 -0.82 -9.79
N TYR A 59 11.74 -1.97 -9.14
CA TYR A 59 10.59 -2.86 -9.00
C TYR A 59 10.38 -3.22 -7.54
N ALA A 60 9.14 -3.51 -7.20
CA ALA A 60 8.78 -4.07 -5.90
C ALA A 60 8.47 -5.56 -6.04
N ASN A 61 8.87 -6.36 -5.07
CA ASN A 61 8.53 -7.76 -4.97
C ASN A 61 8.17 -8.13 -3.53
N GLY A 62 7.62 -9.34 -3.34
CA GLY A 62 7.24 -9.85 -2.04
C GLY A 62 5.80 -10.33 -1.97
N TYR A 63 5.42 -10.83 -0.80
CA TYR A 63 4.08 -11.38 -0.57
C TYR A 63 2.97 -10.38 -0.87
N ASP A 64 3.09 -9.14 -0.37
CA ASP A 64 2.14 -8.04 -0.62
C ASP A 64 2.00 -7.74 -2.12
N VAL A 65 3.12 -7.79 -2.86
CA VAL A 65 3.12 -7.56 -4.30
C VAL A 65 2.39 -8.68 -5.05
N GLN A 66 2.52 -9.94 -4.61
CA GLN A 66 1.77 -11.04 -5.23
C GLN A 66 0.26 -10.93 -4.95
N ILE A 67 -0.14 -10.47 -3.77
CA ILE A 67 -1.55 -10.14 -3.45
C ILE A 67 -2.03 -9.00 -4.36
N ALA A 68 -1.25 -7.92 -4.50
CA ALA A 68 -1.55 -6.79 -5.37
C ALA A 68 -1.79 -7.21 -6.82
N LYS A 69 -0.93 -8.06 -7.37
CA LYS A 69 -1.07 -8.61 -8.74
C LYS A 69 -2.36 -9.39 -8.91
N LYS A 70 -2.72 -10.20 -7.93
CA LYS A 70 -3.94 -10.99 -7.98
C LYS A 70 -5.18 -10.08 -8.00
N ILE A 71 -5.22 -9.09 -7.11
CA ILE A 71 -6.34 -8.12 -7.06
C ILE A 71 -6.41 -7.31 -8.36
N ALA A 72 -5.29 -6.81 -8.87
CA ALA A 72 -5.25 -6.06 -10.12
C ALA A 72 -5.80 -6.89 -11.28
N LYS A 73 -5.35 -8.15 -11.39
CA LYS A 73 -5.85 -9.09 -12.41
C LYS A 73 -7.36 -9.30 -12.31
N ASP A 74 -7.90 -9.50 -11.11
CA ASP A 74 -9.33 -9.73 -10.89
C ASP A 74 -10.15 -8.48 -11.23
N LEU A 75 -9.55 -7.28 -11.12
CA LEU A 75 -10.14 -5.99 -11.52
C LEU A 75 -9.90 -5.63 -13.00
N GLY A 76 -9.17 -6.46 -13.77
CA GLY A 76 -8.81 -6.17 -15.16
C GLY A 76 -7.85 -4.99 -15.31
N LYS A 77 -6.99 -4.74 -14.31
CA LYS A 77 -6.02 -3.65 -14.26
C LYS A 77 -4.58 -4.16 -14.19
N GLU A 78 -3.63 -3.28 -14.54
CA GLU A 78 -2.21 -3.53 -14.31
C GLU A 78 -1.79 -3.01 -12.93
N PRO A 79 -1.02 -3.77 -12.14
CA PRO A 79 -0.53 -3.30 -10.86
C PRO A 79 0.60 -2.26 -11.05
N LEU A 80 0.56 -1.17 -10.27
CA LEU A 80 1.61 -0.16 -10.21
C LEU A 80 1.91 0.17 -8.75
N VAL A 81 3.14 -0.03 -8.32
CA VAL A 81 3.52 0.28 -6.94
C VAL A 81 3.89 1.76 -6.81
N VAL A 82 3.24 2.45 -5.88
CA VAL A 82 3.58 3.81 -5.48
C VAL A 82 4.33 3.76 -4.16
N LYS A 83 5.66 3.82 -4.24
CA LYS A 83 6.53 3.78 -3.06
C LYS A 83 6.30 5.00 -2.19
N THR A 84 5.85 4.79 -0.97
CA THR A 84 5.43 5.86 -0.06
C THR A 84 5.91 5.50 1.35
N LYS A 85 6.44 6.48 2.08
CA LYS A 85 6.79 6.31 3.50
C LYS A 85 5.55 5.91 4.30
N TRP A 86 5.75 5.15 5.37
CA TRP A 86 4.66 4.60 6.18
C TRP A 86 3.62 5.64 6.60
N GLU A 87 4.06 6.76 7.16
CA GLU A 87 3.20 7.86 7.62
C GLU A 87 2.41 8.54 6.49
N GLY A 88 2.86 8.37 5.25
CA GLY A 88 2.22 8.94 4.06
C GLY A 88 1.17 8.04 3.39
N LEU A 89 1.05 6.76 3.79
CA LEU A 89 0.18 5.80 3.11
C LEU A 89 -1.31 6.15 3.23
N VAL A 90 -1.79 6.42 4.44
CA VAL A 90 -3.20 6.80 4.67
C VAL A 90 -3.53 8.13 3.98
N PRO A 91 -2.74 9.21 4.13
CA PRO A 91 -2.94 10.43 3.35
C PRO A 91 -2.91 10.24 1.84
N ALA A 92 -2.07 9.36 1.30
CA ALA A 92 -2.03 9.08 -0.12
C ALA A 92 -3.31 8.38 -0.61
N LEU A 93 -3.89 7.48 0.19
CA LEU A 93 -5.14 6.81 -0.10
C LEU A 93 -6.31 7.80 -0.06
N THR A 94 -6.44 8.57 1.00
CA THR A 94 -7.56 9.52 1.18
C THR A 94 -7.55 10.67 0.17
N SER A 95 -6.37 11.04 -0.35
CA SER A 95 -6.24 12.03 -1.42
C SER A 95 -6.41 11.46 -2.83
N GLY A 96 -6.58 10.14 -2.98
CA GLY A 96 -6.70 9.48 -4.28
C GLY A 96 -5.39 9.37 -5.06
N LYS A 97 -4.23 9.59 -4.42
CA LYS A 97 -2.92 9.37 -5.04
C LYS A 97 -2.65 7.88 -5.27
N ILE A 98 -3.15 7.02 -4.41
CA ILE A 98 -3.15 5.57 -4.53
C ILE A 98 -4.59 5.05 -4.39
N ASP A 99 -4.85 3.86 -4.92
CA ASP A 99 -6.16 3.24 -4.93
C ASP A 99 -6.35 2.29 -3.75
N MET A 100 -5.24 1.71 -3.25
CA MET A 100 -5.24 0.85 -2.06
C MET A 100 -3.86 0.80 -1.41
N ILE A 101 -3.84 0.38 -0.15
CA ILE A 101 -2.62 0.07 0.61
C ILE A 101 -2.53 -1.44 0.75
N ILE A 102 -1.41 -2.04 0.30
CA ILE A 102 -1.06 -3.43 0.56
C ILE A 102 0.38 -3.43 1.11
N ALA A 103 0.50 -3.37 2.43
CA ALA A 103 1.76 -3.08 3.10
C ALA A 103 1.85 -3.71 4.51
N GLY A 104 1.14 -4.83 4.74
CA GLY A 104 1.06 -5.41 6.08
C GLY A 104 0.41 -4.50 7.12
N MET A 105 -0.44 -3.57 6.70
CA MET A 105 -1.06 -2.59 7.59
C MET A 105 -2.15 -3.22 8.46
N SER A 106 -1.95 -3.17 9.79
CA SER A 106 -2.93 -3.66 10.76
C SER A 106 -4.14 -2.73 10.88
N PRO A 107 -5.37 -3.31 10.96
CA PRO A 107 -6.62 -2.55 11.04
C PRO A 107 -6.90 -2.09 12.48
N THR A 108 -6.19 -1.06 12.95
CA THR A 108 -6.46 -0.47 14.28
C THR A 108 -7.77 0.30 14.30
N ALA A 109 -8.36 0.48 15.49
CA ALA A 109 -9.58 1.26 15.66
C ALA A 109 -9.44 2.71 15.16
N GLU A 110 -8.26 3.31 15.36
CA GLU A 110 -7.92 4.65 14.87
C GLU A 110 -7.97 4.71 13.33
N ARG A 111 -7.25 3.79 12.65
CA ARG A 111 -7.21 3.75 11.19
C ARG A 111 -8.58 3.48 10.56
N ARG A 112 -9.44 2.68 11.21
CA ARG A 112 -10.81 2.41 10.75
C ARG A 112 -11.73 3.64 10.80
N GLN A 113 -11.31 4.72 11.44
CA GLN A 113 -12.03 6.00 11.39
C GLN A 113 -11.74 6.79 10.11
N GLU A 114 -10.64 6.48 9.43
CA GLU A 114 -10.18 7.20 8.24
C GLU A 114 -10.30 6.39 6.95
N ILE A 115 -10.08 5.07 7.02
CA ILE A 115 -10.06 4.17 5.86
C ILE A 115 -10.74 2.83 6.17
N ASP A 116 -11.25 2.17 5.13
CA ASP A 116 -11.80 0.82 5.21
C ASP A 116 -10.72 -0.25 5.05
N PHE A 117 -10.98 -1.43 5.60
CA PHE A 117 -10.09 -2.59 5.52
C PHE A 117 -10.84 -3.81 5.00
N SER A 118 -10.16 -4.61 4.19
CA SER A 118 -10.58 -5.97 3.82
C SER A 118 -10.46 -6.93 5.00
N ASP A 119 -10.87 -8.18 4.78
CA ASP A 119 -10.44 -9.29 5.64
C ASP A 119 -8.91 -9.43 5.62
N SER A 120 -8.36 -9.97 6.72
CA SER A 120 -6.92 -10.14 6.85
C SER A 120 -6.39 -11.19 5.89
N TYR A 121 -5.44 -10.82 5.04
CA TYR A 121 -4.74 -11.74 4.14
C TYR A 121 -3.50 -12.41 4.79
N TYR A 122 -3.05 -11.92 5.94
CA TYR A 122 -1.96 -12.46 6.75
C TYR A 122 -2.20 -12.20 8.23
N ARG A 123 -1.68 -13.09 9.10
CA ARG A 123 -1.72 -12.93 10.56
C ARG A 123 -0.35 -13.27 11.13
N SER A 124 0.12 -12.44 12.06
CA SER A 124 1.34 -12.65 12.83
C SER A 124 1.14 -12.21 14.27
N GLU A 125 1.99 -12.71 15.15
CA GLU A 125 2.04 -12.24 16.52
C GLU A 125 3.23 -11.30 16.71
N PRO A 126 3.08 -10.22 17.51
CA PRO A 126 4.20 -9.37 17.90
C PRO A 126 5.23 -10.16 18.71
N VAL A 127 6.50 -9.93 18.44
CA VAL A 127 7.59 -10.53 19.17
C VAL A 127 8.62 -9.47 19.57
N MET A 128 9.33 -9.71 20.67
CA MET A 128 10.51 -8.94 21.03
C MET A 128 11.74 -9.55 20.37
N VAL A 129 12.52 -8.74 19.69
CA VAL A 129 13.82 -9.13 19.13
C VAL A 129 14.91 -8.66 20.08
N VAL A 130 15.72 -9.59 20.56
CA VAL A 130 16.80 -9.35 21.52
C VAL A 130 18.12 -9.92 21.03
N SER A 131 19.25 -9.43 21.55
CA SER A 131 20.55 -10.08 21.29
C SER A 131 20.57 -11.46 21.93
N SER A 132 21.11 -12.46 21.22
CA SER A 132 21.22 -13.84 21.70
C SER A 132 22.17 -14.02 22.91
N ASP A 133 23.06 -13.07 23.10
CA ASP A 133 24.07 -12.99 24.17
C ASP A 133 23.85 -11.82 25.12
N GLY A 134 22.72 -11.09 24.97
CA GLY A 134 22.38 -9.93 25.81
C GLY A 134 21.62 -10.30 27.07
N ASP A 135 21.40 -9.30 27.93
CA ASP A 135 20.73 -9.41 29.24
C ASP A 135 19.33 -10.01 29.14
N TYR A 136 18.66 -9.82 28.00
CA TYR A 136 17.28 -10.25 27.74
C TYR A 136 17.17 -11.56 26.92
N ALA A 137 18.29 -12.26 26.65
CA ALA A 137 18.31 -13.47 25.81
C ALA A 137 17.39 -14.59 26.36
N ASN A 138 17.17 -14.62 27.67
CA ASN A 138 16.33 -15.61 28.34
C ASN A 138 14.95 -15.07 28.79
N ALA A 139 14.57 -13.87 28.37
CA ALA A 139 13.29 -13.26 28.69
C ALA A 139 12.12 -14.12 28.18
N LYS A 140 11.09 -14.30 29.01
CA LYS A 140 9.90 -15.14 28.72
C LYS A 140 8.59 -14.37 28.84
N SER A 141 8.64 -13.15 29.36
CA SER A 141 7.47 -12.31 29.60
C SER A 141 7.81 -10.83 29.41
N LEU A 142 6.80 -9.98 29.25
CA LEU A 142 6.98 -8.54 29.19
C LEU A 142 7.58 -7.97 30.48
N LYS A 143 7.38 -8.61 31.61
CA LYS A 143 7.94 -8.19 32.91
C LYS A 143 9.47 -8.28 32.97
N ASP A 144 10.05 -9.15 32.16
CA ASP A 144 11.50 -9.33 32.11
C ASP A 144 12.19 -8.15 31.38
N PHE A 145 11.42 -7.28 30.74
CA PHE A 145 11.89 -6.08 30.07
C PHE A 145 11.72 -4.80 30.89
N LYS A 146 11.40 -4.93 32.19
CA LYS A 146 11.36 -3.77 33.08
C LYS A 146 12.66 -2.96 32.96
N ASP A 147 12.53 -1.64 32.86
CA ASP A 147 13.63 -0.68 32.68
C ASP A 147 14.46 -0.87 31.37
N ALA A 148 14.04 -1.75 30.45
CA ALA A 148 14.72 -1.98 29.17
C ALA A 148 14.55 -0.79 28.21
N LYS A 149 15.60 -0.48 27.45
CA LYS A 149 15.50 0.47 26.34
C LYS A 149 14.93 -0.23 25.11
N ILE A 150 13.67 0.05 24.81
CA ILE A 150 12.91 -0.59 23.73
C ILE A 150 12.63 0.43 22.63
N THR A 151 12.67 -0.01 21.39
CA THR A 151 12.32 0.81 20.21
C THR A 151 11.44 0.03 19.26
N ALA A 152 10.58 0.73 18.54
CA ALA A 152 9.81 0.22 17.42
C ALA A 152 9.69 1.34 16.37
N GLN A 153 9.31 0.97 15.15
CA GLN A 153 9.03 1.96 14.12
C GLN A 153 7.85 2.84 14.55
N GLN A 154 7.99 4.14 14.39
CA GLN A 154 6.90 5.09 14.67
C GLN A 154 5.71 4.85 13.72
N TRP A 155 4.50 5.16 14.18
CA TRP A 155 3.25 5.06 13.43
C TRP A 155 2.80 3.63 13.08
N VAL A 156 3.54 2.59 13.51
CA VAL A 156 3.05 1.21 13.49
C VAL A 156 2.36 0.88 14.82
N TYR A 157 1.39 -0.04 14.79
CA TYR A 157 0.67 -0.41 16.01
C TYR A 157 1.59 -1.04 17.08
N LEU A 158 2.72 -1.62 16.67
CA LEU A 158 3.72 -2.20 17.58
C LEU A 158 4.35 -1.16 18.52
N TYR A 159 4.46 0.10 18.08
CA TYR A 159 4.95 1.18 18.91
C TYR A 159 4.08 1.37 20.15
N ASN A 160 2.76 1.30 19.99
CA ASN A 160 1.81 1.45 21.09
C ASN A 160 1.78 0.23 22.04
N LEU A 161 2.34 -0.92 21.60
CA LEU A 161 2.46 -2.09 22.49
C LEU A 161 3.59 -1.95 23.52
N ILE A 162 4.54 -1.04 23.31
CA ILE A 162 5.63 -0.77 24.26
C ILE A 162 5.06 -0.34 25.63
N ASP A 163 3.96 0.40 25.63
CA ASP A 163 3.28 0.86 26.86
C ASP A 163 2.73 -0.28 27.74
N GLN A 164 2.69 -1.52 27.22
CA GLN A 164 2.30 -2.71 27.99
C GLN A 164 3.45 -3.29 28.83
N ILE A 165 4.66 -2.80 28.64
CA ILE A 165 5.85 -3.24 29.37
C ILE A 165 5.87 -2.48 30.71
N PRO A 166 5.99 -3.17 31.85
CA PRO A 166 6.02 -2.51 33.15
C PRO A 166 7.22 -1.56 33.31
N ASP A 167 6.99 -0.43 33.98
CA ASP A 167 8.03 0.50 34.43
C ASP A 167 8.96 -0.15 35.47
#